data_ac781d24a197dc3953e5886428ff05e8
#
_entry.id   ac781d24a197dc3953e5886428ff05e8
#
_cell.length_a   1.000
_cell.length_b   1.000
_cell.length_c   1.000
_cell.angle_alpha   90.00
_cell.angle_beta   90.00
_cell.angle_gamma   90.00
#
_symmetry.space_group_name_H-M   'P 1'
#
loop_
_entity.id
_entity.type
_entity.pdbx_description
1 polymer ?
#
loop_
_entity_poly.entity_id
_entity_poly.type
_entity_poly.pdbx_seq_one_letter_code
_entity_poly.pdbx_strand_id
1 'polypeptide(L)'
;MQENFFDKLLDLGKEWSIERVEFDEQINEIDIYVRFNLDTYKEKSGDTYHGVYDYREYRRWRHLDILQYKCFIKAKIPRLIAQDGKIYSLDVPWADLGSRHTFLFERFAIDVLLATKNQTKTSQLLRCGFNVINHIIHAASERGVLRRDKSILYKQLSVDEKSHKANHQYVTVPKLPRYGKYNRYC
;
A
#
# COMPACT_ATOMS: atom_id res chain seq x y z
N MET A 1 20.12 -15.92 13.15
CA MET A 1 19.59 -16.17 11.80
C MET A 1 19.93 -14.96 10.94
N GLN A 2 20.71 -15.11 9.87
CA GLN A 2 20.93 -13.97 8.94
C GLN A 2 19.57 -13.63 8.32
N GLU A 3 19.09 -12.40 8.58
CA GLU A 3 17.93 -11.87 7.85
C GLU A 3 18.25 -11.95 6.35
N ASN A 4 17.39 -12.61 5.60
CA ASN A 4 17.59 -12.73 4.17
C ASN A 4 17.51 -11.31 3.56
N PHE A 5 18.48 -10.93 2.76
CA PHE A 5 18.53 -9.63 2.08
C PHE A 5 17.20 -9.30 1.37
N PHE A 6 16.56 -10.30 0.78
CA PHE A 6 15.28 -10.14 0.09
C PHE A 6 14.11 -9.85 1.03
N ASP A 7 14.11 -10.36 2.26
CA ASP A 7 13.04 -10.07 3.23
C ASP A 7 13.04 -8.58 3.59
N LYS A 8 14.24 -7.98 3.72
CA LYS A 8 14.40 -6.55 3.93
C LYS A 8 14.02 -5.71 2.71
N LEU A 9 14.39 -6.16 1.51
CA LEU A 9 14.09 -5.46 0.27
C LEU A 9 12.58 -5.36 0.01
N LEU A 10 11.83 -6.40 0.41
CA LEU A 10 10.38 -6.46 0.24
C LEU A 10 9.59 -5.81 1.39
N ASP A 11 10.29 -5.38 2.46
CA ASP A 11 9.69 -4.78 3.66
C ASP A 11 8.59 -5.67 4.29
N LEU A 12 8.90 -6.96 4.41
CA LEU A 12 7.95 -7.97 4.88
C LEU A 12 7.71 -7.93 6.39
N GLY A 13 8.57 -7.23 7.15
CA GLY A 13 8.61 -7.35 8.60
C GLY A 13 9.28 -8.66 9.05
N LYS A 14 9.61 -8.76 10.36
CA LYS A 14 10.36 -9.90 10.91
C LYS A 14 9.54 -11.19 11.01
N GLU A 15 8.23 -11.06 11.06
CA GLU A 15 7.29 -12.18 11.23
C GLU A 15 7.00 -12.93 9.93
N TRP A 16 7.49 -12.42 8.82
CA TRP A 16 7.28 -12.99 7.50
C TRP A 16 8.63 -13.29 6.84
N SER A 17 8.70 -14.41 6.16
CA SER A 17 9.89 -14.81 5.39
C SER A 17 9.49 -15.36 4.02
N ILE A 18 10.37 -15.20 3.04
CA ILE A 18 10.16 -15.78 1.72
C ILE A 18 10.22 -17.31 1.84
N GLU A 19 9.18 -17.97 1.34
CA GLU A 19 9.10 -19.41 1.25
C GLU A 19 9.62 -19.93 -0.09
N ARG A 20 9.15 -19.31 -1.19
CA ARG A 20 9.56 -19.64 -2.56
C ARG A 20 9.23 -18.50 -3.51
N VAL A 21 9.87 -18.54 -4.68
CA VAL A 21 9.62 -17.58 -5.78
C VAL A 21 9.28 -18.39 -7.03
N GLU A 22 8.20 -18.02 -7.69
CA GLU A 22 7.74 -18.62 -8.94
C GLU A 22 7.82 -17.59 -10.06
N PHE A 23 8.37 -18.00 -11.21
CA PHE A 23 8.48 -17.18 -12.41
C PHE A 23 7.53 -17.71 -13.48
N ASP A 24 6.71 -16.84 -14.02
CA ASP A 24 5.90 -17.11 -15.21
C ASP A 24 6.42 -16.25 -16.36
N GLU A 25 7.24 -16.87 -17.22
CA GLU A 25 7.84 -16.20 -18.36
C GLU A 25 6.83 -15.91 -19.47
N GLN A 26 5.71 -16.64 -19.54
CA GLN A 26 4.69 -16.44 -20.58
C GLN A 26 3.94 -15.12 -20.39
N ILE A 27 3.67 -14.76 -19.15
CA ILE A 27 2.95 -13.51 -18.80
C ILE A 27 3.84 -12.46 -18.17
N ASN A 28 5.15 -12.72 -18.05
CA ASN A 28 6.14 -11.86 -17.41
C ASN A 28 5.74 -11.46 -15.98
N GLU A 29 5.45 -12.45 -15.14
CA GLU A 29 5.09 -12.25 -13.75
C GLU A 29 5.98 -13.05 -12.80
N ILE A 30 6.20 -12.50 -11.60
CA ILE A 30 6.90 -13.14 -10.49
C ILE A 30 5.94 -13.18 -9.31
N ASP A 31 5.72 -14.36 -8.77
CA ASP A 31 4.96 -14.57 -7.54
C ASP A 31 5.94 -14.95 -6.41
N ILE A 32 6.03 -14.10 -5.39
CA ILE A 32 6.85 -14.32 -4.20
C ILE A 32 5.93 -14.80 -3.09
N TYR A 33 6.06 -16.07 -2.74
CA TYR A 33 5.31 -16.68 -1.65
C TYR A 33 6.00 -16.41 -0.33
N VAL A 34 5.26 -15.87 0.62
CA VAL A 34 5.75 -15.57 1.95
C VAL A 34 4.97 -16.35 3.01
N ARG A 35 5.69 -16.78 4.04
CA ARG A 35 5.19 -17.57 5.15
C ARG A 35 5.25 -16.78 6.43
N PHE A 36 4.19 -16.87 7.24
CA PHE A 36 4.14 -16.31 8.58
C PHE A 36 4.90 -17.19 9.58
N ASN A 37 5.64 -16.54 10.48
CA ASN A 37 6.34 -17.18 11.59
C ASN A 37 5.71 -16.75 12.91
N LEU A 38 4.98 -17.67 13.52
CA LEU A 38 4.27 -17.42 14.78
C LEU A 38 5.23 -17.15 15.96
N ASP A 39 6.37 -17.85 16.00
CA ASP A 39 7.30 -17.72 17.14
C ASP A 39 7.91 -16.32 17.15
N THR A 40 8.38 -15.84 16.01
CA THR A 40 8.88 -14.46 15.88
C THR A 40 7.78 -13.41 16.17
N TYR A 41 6.53 -13.70 15.81
CA TYR A 41 5.41 -12.82 16.14
C TYR A 41 5.13 -12.77 17.64
N LYS A 42 5.18 -13.92 18.34
CA LYS A 42 5.02 -13.98 19.79
C LYS A 42 6.12 -13.24 20.55
N GLU A 43 7.37 -13.34 20.11
CA GLU A 43 8.49 -12.57 20.66
C GLU A 43 8.23 -11.06 20.65
N LYS A 44 7.56 -10.57 19.61
CA LYS A 44 7.24 -9.14 19.43
C LYS A 44 5.98 -8.71 20.17
N SER A 45 4.92 -9.50 20.12
CA SER A 45 3.58 -9.15 20.62
C SER A 45 3.33 -9.61 22.06
N GLY A 46 4.29 -10.32 22.68
CA GLY A 46 4.08 -11.03 23.92
C GLY A 46 3.09 -12.19 23.77
N ASP A 47 2.73 -12.84 24.86
CA ASP A 47 1.81 -13.98 24.88
C ASP A 47 0.32 -13.58 24.70
N THR A 48 0.05 -12.56 23.88
CA THR A 48 -1.31 -12.07 23.62
C THR A 48 -2.15 -13.09 22.84
N TYR A 49 -1.50 -14.01 22.12
CA TYR A 49 -2.16 -15.02 21.29
C TYR A 49 -1.70 -16.43 21.67
N HIS A 50 -2.66 -17.35 21.80
CA HIS A 50 -2.37 -18.75 22.11
C HIS A 50 -1.81 -19.53 20.92
N GLY A 51 -2.23 -19.20 19.69
CA GLY A 51 -1.80 -19.92 18.50
C GLY A 51 -2.53 -19.50 17.22
N VAL A 52 -2.21 -20.21 16.14
CA VAL A 52 -2.91 -20.06 14.87
C VAL A 52 -4.16 -20.94 14.91
N TYR A 53 -5.31 -20.33 14.64
CA TYR A 53 -6.57 -21.06 14.48
C TYR A 53 -6.61 -21.78 13.11
N ASP A 54 -6.40 -21.01 12.04
CA ASP A 54 -6.28 -21.50 10.67
C ASP A 54 -5.60 -20.47 9.77
N TYR A 55 -5.51 -20.80 8.49
CA TYR A 55 -5.03 -19.90 7.44
C TYR A 55 -6.12 -19.70 6.39
N ARG A 56 -6.30 -18.44 5.98
CA ARG A 56 -7.15 -18.12 4.82
C ARG A 56 -6.48 -18.55 3.52
N GLU A 57 -7.27 -18.56 2.44
CA GLU A 57 -6.75 -18.77 1.09
C GLU A 57 -5.68 -17.73 0.72
N TYR A 58 -4.83 -18.09 -0.23
CA TYR A 58 -3.80 -17.19 -0.72
C TYR A 58 -4.40 -15.88 -1.20
N ARG A 59 -3.87 -14.79 -0.66
CA ARG A 59 -4.08 -13.45 -1.19
C ARG A 59 -2.85 -13.04 -1.98
N ARG A 60 -3.05 -12.16 -2.98
CA ARG A 60 -2.03 -11.66 -3.88
C ARG A 60 -2.04 -10.15 -3.87
N TRP A 61 -0.86 -9.54 -3.67
CA TRP A 61 -0.66 -8.08 -3.69
C TRP A 61 0.34 -7.70 -4.74
N ARG A 62 -0.03 -6.74 -5.59
CA ARG A 62 0.88 -6.14 -6.55
C ARG A 62 1.98 -5.40 -5.82
N HIS A 63 3.24 -5.74 -6.16
CA HIS A 63 4.44 -5.09 -5.65
C HIS A 63 5.16 -4.33 -6.77
N LEU A 64 6.29 -3.67 -6.46
CA LEU A 64 7.16 -3.04 -7.46
C LEU A 64 7.67 -4.08 -8.45
N ASP A 65 7.79 -3.67 -9.71
CA ASP A 65 8.32 -4.56 -10.74
C ASP A 65 9.79 -4.90 -10.46
N ILE A 66 10.15 -6.13 -10.77
CA ILE A 66 11.54 -6.59 -10.76
C ILE A 66 11.96 -6.72 -12.22
N LEU A 67 12.79 -5.77 -12.69
CA LEU A 67 13.14 -5.65 -14.11
C LEU A 67 11.86 -5.53 -14.98
N GLN A 68 11.70 -6.40 -15.99
CA GLN A 68 10.52 -6.43 -16.85
C GLN A 68 9.33 -7.21 -16.27
N TYR A 69 9.53 -7.93 -15.16
CA TYR A 69 8.48 -8.77 -14.57
C TYR A 69 7.60 -7.97 -13.61
N LYS A 70 6.28 -8.15 -13.72
CA LYS A 70 5.36 -7.70 -12.68
C LYS A 70 5.54 -8.58 -11.44
N CYS A 71 5.79 -7.97 -10.30
CA CYS A 71 6.01 -8.71 -9.06
C CYS A 71 4.77 -8.68 -8.17
N PHE A 72 4.50 -9.82 -7.53
CA PHE A 72 3.41 -9.97 -6.58
C PHE A 72 3.88 -10.70 -5.33
N ILE A 73 3.40 -10.25 -4.16
CA ILE A 73 3.55 -10.96 -2.91
C ILE A 73 2.31 -11.84 -2.72
N LYS A 74 2.50 -13.11 -2.40
CA LYS A 74 1.44 -14.07 -2.09
C LYS A 74 1.60 -14.61 -0.67
N ALA A 75 0.54 -14.55 0.11
CA ALA A 75 0.54 -15.09 1.47
C ALA A 75 -0.81 -15.69 1.85
N LYS A 76 -0.77 -16.70 2.70
CA LYS A 76 -1.91 -17.17 3.47
C LYS A 76 -1.97 -16.38 4.79
N ILE A 77 -3.05 -15.64 4.99
CA ILE A 77 -3.20 -14.83 6.21
C ILE A 77 -3.66 -15.72 7.35
N PRO A 78 -2.89 -15.80 8.46
CA PRO A 78 -3.33 -16.54 9.64
C PRO A 78 -4.48 -15.85 10.36
N ARG A 79 -5.34 -16.64 10.95
CA ARG A 79 -6.25 -16.20 12.01
C ARG A 79 -5.71 -16.68 13.34
N LEU A 80 -5.57 -15.78 14.29
CA LEU A 80 -4.98 -16.05 15.59
C LEU A 80 -6.05 -16.12 16.66
N ILE A 81 -5.86 -17.00 17.64
CA ILE A 81 -6.70 -17.10 18.85
C ILE A 81 -6.09 -16.20 19.92
N ALA A 82 -6.82 -15.18 20.36
CA ALA A 82 -6.42 -14.33 21.48
C ALA A 82 -6.71 -15.01 22.82
N GLN A 83 -6.16 -14.45 23.90
CA GLN A 83 -6.36 -14.98 25.27
C GLN A 83 -7.83 -14.98 25.71
N ASP A 84 -8.65 -14.07 25.16
CA ASP A 84 -10.10 -14.01 25.40
C ASP A 84 -10.90 -15.05 24.59
N GLY A 85 -10.23 -15.92 23.83
CA GLY A 85 -10.82 -16.94 22.97
C GLY A 85 -11.37 -16.43 21.65
N LYS A 86 -11.28 -15.11 21.36
CA LYS A 86 -11.71 -14.56 20.09
C LYS A 86 -10.68 -14.81 18.98
N ILE A 87 -11.18 -14.90 17.75
CA ILE A 87 -10.38 -15.14 16.56
C ILE A 87 -10.21 -13.84 15.78
N TYR A 88 -8.96 -13.44 15.52
CA TYR A 88 -8.61 -12.26 14.77
C TYR A 88 -7.81 -12.64 13.53
N SER A 89 -8.12 -12.01 12.39
CA SER A 89 -7.25 -12.07 11.21
C SER A 89 -6.06 -11.15 11.43
N LEU A 90 -4.87 -11.65 11.13
CA LEU A 90 -3.66 -10.84 11.18
C LEU A 90 -3.65 -9.83 10.03
N ASP A 91 -3.22 -8.60 10.32
CA ASP A 91 -2.91 -7.62 9.29
C ASP A 91 -1.49 -7.86 8.74
N VAL A 92 -1.31 -7.59 7.44
CA VAL A 92 0.00 -7.72 6.80
C VAL A 92 0.75 -6.39 6.87
N PRO A 93 2.08 -6.39 7.07
CA PRO A 93 2.84 -5.14 7.21
C PRO A 93 3.02 -4.37 5.90
N TRP A 94 2.83 -5.01 4.74
CA TRP A 94 3.09 -4.42 3.42
C TRP A 94 1.88 -3.81 2.73
N ALA A 95 0.65 -3.92 3.27
CA ALA A 95 -0.56 -3.42 2.60
C ALA A 95 -1.66 -3.05 3.60
N ASP A 96 -2.49 -2.07 3.24
CA ASP A 96 -3.72 -1.76 3.99
C ASP A 96 -4.74 -2.89 3.92
N LEU A 97 -5.62 -2.94 4.93
CA LEU A 97 -6.75 -3.87 4.96
C LEU A 97 -7.61 -3.68 3.70
N GLY A 98 -7.83 -4.77 2.99
CA GLY A 98 -8.59 -4.75 1.74
C GLY A 98 -7.81 -4.33 0.49
N SER A 99 -6.64 -3.70 0.61
CA SER A 99 -5.80 -3.36 -0.53
C SER A 99 -5.29 -4.61 -1.25
N ARG A 100 -5.09 -4.50 -2.57
CA ARG A 100 -4.42 -5.49 -3.42
C ARG A 100 -3.05 -5.02 -3.90
N HIS A 101 -2.55 -3.95 -3.32
CA HIS A 101 -1.29 -3.30 -3.65
C HIS A 101 -0.47 -3.11 -2.38
N THR A 102 0.83 -3.25 -2.49
CA THR A 102 1.73 -2.95 -1.37
C THR A 102 1.90 -1.43 -1.21
N PHE A 103 2.21 -0.98 0.01
CA PHE A 103 2.51 0.43 0.26
C PHE A 103 3.63 0.97 -0.64
N LEU A 104 4.65 0.15 -0.93
CA LEU A 104 5.73 0.53 -1.84
C LEU A 104 5.23 0.75 -3.27
N PHE A 105 4.34 -0.12 -3.77
CA PHE A 105 3.72 0.07 -5.08
C PHE A 105 2.84 1.33 -5.10
N GLU A 106 2.01 1.54 -4.06
CA GLU A 106 1.15 2.72 -3.97
C GLU A 106 1.97 4.01 -3.94
N ARG A 107 3.05 4.04 -3.14
CA ARG A 107 3.96 5.19 -3.07
C ARG A 107 4.58 5.49 -4.43
N PHE A 108 5.14 4.48 -5.09
CA PHE A 108 5.73 4.63 -6.41
C PHE A 108 4.71 5.09 -7.45
N ALA A 109 3.48 4.58 -7.38
CA ALA A 109 2.39 5.03 -8.26
C ALA A 109 2.08 6.52 -8.10
N ILE A 110 2.10 7.04 -6.87
CA ILE A 110 1.93 8.47 -6.60
C ILE A 110 3.12 9.27 -7.15
N ASP A 111 4.36 8.81 -6.99
CA ASP A 111 5.55 9.49 -7.52
C ASP A 111 5.50 9.58 -9.06
N VAL A 112 5.15 8.48 -9.74
CA VAL A 112 4.96 8.46 -11.20
C VAL A 112 3.80 9.38 -11.63
N LEU A 113 2.70 9.39 -10.87
CA LEU A 113 1.57 10.29 -11.14
C LEU A 113 1.96 11.76 -11.02
N LEU A 114 2.73 12.12 -10.00
CA LEU A 114 3.22 13.48 -9.81
C LEU A 114 4.16 13.91 -10.95
N ALA A 115 4.95 13.00 -11.48
CA ALA A 115 5.84 13.24 -12.61
C ALA A 115 5.08 13.38 -13.93
N THR A 116 4.14 12.48 -14.21
CA THR A 116 3.38 12.46 -15.49
C THR A 116 2.22 13.44 -15.50
N LYS A 117 1.65 13.77 -14.33
CA LYS A 117 0.42 14.56 -14.15
C LYS A 117 -0.77 14.03 -14.96
N ASN A 118 -0.77 12.73 -15.27
CA ASN A 118 -1.76 12.08 -16.12
C ASN A 118 -2.01 10.64 -15.68
N GLN A 119 -3.22 10.33 -15.23
CA GLN A 119 -3.59 9.01 -14.74
C GLN A 119 -3.45 7.90 -15.79
N THR A 120 -3.84 8.18 -17.05
CA THR A 120 -3.73 7.21 -18.14
C THR A 120 -2.28 6.86 -18.44
N LYS A 121 -1.40 7.87 -18.54
CA LYS A 121 0.04 7.63 -18.73
C LYS A 121 0.64 6.87 -17.54
N THR A 122 0.24 7.22 -16.32
CA THR A 122 0.68 6.52 -15.12
C THR A 122 0.27 5.04 -15.14
N SER A 123 -0.99 4.74 -15.46
CA SER A 123 -1.48 3.36 -15.54
C SER A 123 -0.73 2.54 -16.59
N GLN A 124 -0.44 3.13 -17.74
CA GLN A 124 0.35 2.49 -18.81
C GLN A 124 1.79 2.20 -18.37
N LEU A 125 2.48 3.19 -17.78
CA LEU A 125 3.86 3.03 -17.28
C LEU A 125 3.96 1.96 -16.19
N LEU A 126 2.98 1.91 -15.28
CA LEU A 126 2.93 0.93 -14.19
C LEU A 126 2.28 -0.40 -14.61
N ARG A 127 1.89 -0.54 -15.87
CA ARG A 127 1.26 -1.75 -16.41
C ARG A 127 0.08 -2.23 -15.56
N CYS A 128 -0.78 -1.29 -15.12
CA CYS A 128 -1.97 -1.56 -14.32
C CYS A 128 -3.21 -0.86 -14.91
N GLY A 129 -4.39 -1.21 -14.43
CA GLY A 129 -5.63 -0.58 -14.88
C GLY A 129 -5.77 0.87 -14.39
N PHE A 130 -6.48 1.71 -15.15
CA PHE A 130 -6.79 3.09 -14.76
C PHE A 130 -7.46 3.16 -13.38
N ASN A 131 -8.41 2.25 -13.10
CA ASN A 131 -9.12 2.20 -11.83
C ASN A 131 -8.18 1.92 -10.64
N VAL A 132 -7.06 1.23 -10.86
CA VAL A 132 -6.04 1.00 -9.82
C VAL A 132 -5.43 2.33 -9.41
N ILE A 133 -5.03 3.15 -10.36
CA ILE A 133 -4.44 4.47 -10.09
C ILE A 133 -5.48 5.37 -9.38
N ASN A 134 -6.72 5.35 -9.85
CA ASN A 134 -7.79 6.12 -9.21
C ASN A 134 -8.02 5.69 -7.75
N HIS A 135 -8.03 4.39 -7.47
CA HIS A 135 -8.16 3.87 -6.11
C HIS A 135 -6.98 4.30 -5.22
N ILE A 136 -5.75 4.21 -5.72
CA ILE A 136 -4.54 4.65 -5.01
C ILE A 136 -4.61 6.15 -4.67
N ILE A 137 -5.07 6.99 -5.61
CA ILE A 137 -5.25 8.43 -5.38
C ILE A 137 -6.23 8.67 -4.22
N HIS A 138 -7.38 8.01 -4.24
CA HIS A 138 -8.39 8.16 -3.18
C HIS A 138 -7.83 7.74 -1.82
N ALA A 139 -7.24 6.55 -1.72
CA ALA A 139 -6.64 6.05 -0.49
C ALA A 139 -5.51 6.98 0.04
N ALA A 140 -4.65 7.47 -0.85
CA ALA A 140 -3.59 8.41 -0.48
C ALA A 140 -4.15 9.76 -0.02
N SER A 141 -5.21 10.25 -0.67
CA SER A 141 -5.89 11.49 -0.29
C SER A 141 -6.54 11.38 1.10
N GLU A 142 -7.23 10.28 1.38
CA GLU A 142 -7.85 10.02 2.69
C GLU A 142 -6.79 9.97 3.79
N ARG A 143 -5.69 9.23 3.58
CA ARG A 143 -4.55 9.20 4.52
C ARG A 143 -3.94 10.58 4.73
N GLY A 144 -3.81 11.37 3.66
CA GLY A 144 -3.30 12.75 3.73
C GLY A 144 -4.21 13.68 4.53
N VAL A 145 -5.53 13.56 4.35
CA VAL A 145 -6.52 14.35 5.11
C VAL A 145 -6.52 13.97 6.59
N LEU A 146 -6.44 12.67 6.91
CA LEU A 146 -6.38 12.18 8.30
C LEU A 146 -5.12 12.66 9.04
N ARG A 147 -3.99 12.78 8.33
CA ARG A 147 -2.71 13.24 8.89
C ARG A 147 -2.58 14.76 8.96
N ARG A 148 -3.55 15.50 8.39
CA ARG A 148 -3.50 16.98 8.39
C ARG A 148 -3.61 17.50 9.82
N ASP A 149 -2.69 18.38 10.18
CA ASP A 149 -2.79 19.14 11.42
C ASP A 149 -3.99 20.12 11.34
N LYS A 150 -5.00 19.86 12.16
CA LYS A 150 -6.24 20.66 12.22
C LYS A 150 -6.07 21.96 13.00
N SER A 151 -4.96 22.13 13.70
CA SER A 151 -4.67 23.35 14.50
C SER A 151 -4.09 24.50 13.66
N ILE A 152 -3.67 24.21 12.43
CA ILE A 152 -3.09 25.22 11.54
C ILE A 152 -4.16 26.20 11.08
N LEU A 153 -4.02 27.45 11.50
CA LEU A 153 -4.84 28.56 11.01
C LEU A 153 -4.25 29.15 9.73
N TYR A 154 -5.00 29.06 8.66
CA TYR A 154 -4.59 29.61 7.37
C TYR A 154 -4.94 31.09 7.29
N LYS A 155 -3.93 31.97 7.14
CA LYS A 155 -4.13 33.41 7.03
C LYS A 155 -4.63 33.86 5.65
N GLN A 156 -4.40 33.05 4.62
CA GLN A 156 -4.81 33.37 3.24
C GLN A 156 -5.27 32.10 2.54
N LEU A 157 -6.36 32.21 1.80
CA LEU A 157 -6.95 31.17 0.96
C LEU A 157 -7.18 31.74 -0.42
N SER A 158 -6.71 31.08 -1.47
CA SER A 158 -7.16 31.35 -2.83
C SER A 158 -8.24 30.33 -3.21
N VAL A 159 -9.25 30.79 -3.92
CA VAL A 159 -10.38 29.97 -4.38
C VAL A 159 -10.36 29.96 -5.89
N ASP A 160 -10.51 28.79 -6.47
CA ASP A 160 -10.55 28.58 -7.92
C ASP A 160 -11.76 27.69 -8.27
N GLU A 161 -12.45 28.01 -9.34
CA GLU A 161 -13.56 27.20 -9.85
C GLU A 161 -13.09 26.34 -11.01
N LYS A 162 -13.33 25.05 -10.92
CA LYS A 162 -12.99 24.09 -11.97
C LYS A 162 -14.24 23.42 -12.49
N SER A 163 -14.43 23.45 -13.80
CA SER A 163 -15.49 22.66 -14.43
C SER A 163 -15.31 21.16 -14.16
N HIS A 164 -16.35 20.52 -13.63
CA HIS A 164 -16.31 19.11 -13.22
C HIS A 164 -17.06 18.20 -14.19
N LYS A 165 -18.16 18.70 -14.79
CA LYS A 165 -18.99 17.93 -15.74
C LYS A 165 -19.49 18.83 -16.87
N ALA A 166 -20.00 18.19 -17.93
CA ALA A 166 -20.78 18.91 -18.94
C ALA A 166 -21.95 19.69 -18.31
N ASN A 167 -22.45 20.73 -18.98
CA ASN A 167 -23.51 21.63 -18.52
C ASN A 167 -23.12 22.54 -17.34
N HIS A 168 -21.91 23.14 -17.41
CA HIS A 168 -21.47 24.21 -16.48
C HIS A 168 -21.56 23.86 -14.98
N GLN A 169 -21.32 22.61 -14.63
CA GLN A 169 -21.16 22.23 -13.22
C GLN A 169 -19.72 22.51 -12.77
N TYR A 170 -19.58 23.42 -11.79
CA TYR A 170 -18.30 23.83 -11.25
C TYR A 170 -18.08 23.27 -9.86
N VAL A 171 -16.84 22.98 -9.53
CA VAL A 171 -16.38 22.63 -8.19
C VAL A 171 -15.45 23.73 -7.73
N THR A 172 -15.74 24.30 -6.58
CA THR A 172 -14.90 25.30 -5.93
C THR A 172 -13.72 24.59 -5.27
N VAL A 173 -12.50 24.94 -5.67
CA VAL A 173 -11.27 24.35 -5.11
C VAL A 173 -10.51 25.40 -4.32
N PRO A 174 -10.52 25.34 -2.98
CA PRO A 174 -9.66 26.19 -2.19
C PRO A 174 -8.20 25.77 -2.35
N LYS A 175 -7.33 26.75 -2.60
CA LYS A 175 -5.89 26.58 -2.69
C LYS A 175 -5.19 27.41 -1.61
N LEU A 176 -4.18 26.84 -1.00
CA LEU A 176 -3.28 27.59 -0.14
C LEU A 176 -2.23 28.28 -1.02
N PRO A 177 -1.98 29.59 -0.84
CA PRO A 177 -0.87 30.25 -1.51
C PRO A 177 0.44 29.56 -1.11
N ARG A 178 1.29 29.27 -2.08
CA ARG A 178 2.61 28.67 -1.85
C ARG A 178 3.54 29.73 -1.23
N TYR A 179 3.59 29.78 0.08
CA TYR A 179 4.65 30.46 0.79
C TYR A 179 5.64 29.43 1.34
N GLY A 180 6.85 29.41 0.75
CA GLY A 180 8.07 28.86 1.34
C GLY A 180 8.14 27.36 1.50
N LYS A 181 9.13 26.76 0.83
CA LYS A 181 9.78 25.46 1.03
C LYS A 181 8.85 24.30 1.49
N TYR A 182 8.45 23.49 0.52
CA TYR A 182 8.00 22.14 0.81
C TYR A 182 9.12 21.39 1.52
N ASN A 183 8.96 21.08 2.79
CA ASN A 183 9.64 19.95 3.38
C ASN A 183 9.11 18.68 2.70
N ARG A 184 9.92 18.12 1.79
CA ARG A 184 9.73 16.79 1.24
C ARG A 184 10.06 15.80 2.34
N TYR A 185 9.08 15.45 3.15
CA TYR A 185 9.12 14.24 3.98
C TYR A 185 7.67 13.73 4.09
N CYS A 186 7.37 12.72 3.27
CA CYS A 186 6.39 11.67 3.55
C CYS A 186 7.14 10.36 3.67
#